data_5446d79bf491732e8d9d29953dbeed7b
#
_entry.id   5446d79bf491732e8d9d29953dbeed7b
#
_cell.length_a   1.000
_cell.length_b   1.000
_cell.length_c   1.000
_cell.angle_alpha   90.00
_cell.angle_beta   90.00
_cell.angle_gamma   90.00
#
_symmetry.space_group_name_H-M   'P 1'
#
loop_
_entity.id
_entity.type
_entity.pdbx_description
1 polymer ?
#
loop_
_entity_poly.entity_id
_entity_poly.type
_entity_poly.pdbx_seq_one_letter_code
_entity_poly.pdbx_strand_id
1 'polypeptide(L)'
;MLLRVVFILVLMTASALAFHENTFAVFELKEELQMRYMNMWELLQQLEYVTAEQREVVYEEIQHLKSEITRIIDQLILLDKAEH
;
A
#
# COMPACT_ATOMS: atom_id res chain seq x y z
N MET A 1 11.63 -25.04 -2.78
CA MET A 1 12.30 -23.83 -3.28
C MET A 1 12.25 -23.71 -4.78
N LEU A 2 12.58 -24.77 -5.49
CA LEU A 2 12.51 -24.75 -6.95
C LEU A 2 11.11 -24.46 -7.46
N LEU A 3 10.10 -25.01 -6.81
CA LEU A 3 8.70 -24.78 -7.17
C LEU A 3 8.29 -23.31 -7.07
N ARG A 4 8.81 -22.60 -6.08
CA ARG A 4 8.51 -21.19 -5.90
C ARG A 4 9.13 -20.33 -6.99
N VAL A 5 10.36 -20.64 -7.35
CA VAL A 5 11.06 -19.91 -8.39
C VAL A 5 10.38 -20.13 -9.74
N VAL A 6 10.01 -21.36 -10.02
CA VAL A 6 9.29 -21.70 -11.26
C VAL A 6 7.92 -21.01 -11.27
N PHE A 7 7.21 -21.02 -10.14
CA PHE A 7 5.90 -20.37 -10.03
C PHE A 7 6.01 -18.88 -10.26
N ILE A 8 7.02 -18.24 -9.67
CA ILE A 8 7.24 -16.80 -9.86
C ILE A 8 7.58 -16.50 -11.31
N LEU A 9 8.41 -17.32 -11.93
CA LEU A 9 8.76 -17.15 -13.35
C LEU A 9 7.54 -17.31 -14.25
N VAL A 10 6.70 -18.29 -13.97
CA VAL A 10 5.46 -18.49 -14.74
C VAL A 10 4.53 -17.30 -14.56
N LEU A 11 4.39 -16.81 -13.34
CA LEU A 11 3.57 -15.62 -13.07
C LEU A 11 4.11 -14.39 -13.79
N MET A 12 5.40 -14.20 -13.79
CA MET A 12 6.00 -13.06 -14.46
C MET A 12 5.85 -13.17 -15.98
N THR A 13 6.02 -14.35 -16.51
CA THR A 13 5.85 -14.59 -17.94
C THR A 13 4.39 -14.38 -18.34
N ALA A 14 3.47 -14.92 -17.56
CA ALA A 14 2.04 -14.73 -17.81
C ALA A 14 1.66 -13.26 -17.73
N SER A 15 2.21 -12.55 -16.77
CA SER A 15 1.96 -11.12 -16.62
C SER A 15 2.46 -10.32 -17.83
N ALA A 16 3.64 -10.69 -18.34
CA ALA A 16 4.20 -10.02 -19.50
C ALA A 16 3.40 -10.29 -20.76
N LEU A 17 2.78 -11.45 -20.87
CA LEU A 17 2.04 -11.85 -22.08
C LEU A 17 0.56 -11.53 -22.02
N ALA A 18 -0.06 -11.72 -20.86
CA ALA A 18 -1.51 -11.65 -20.72
C ALA A 18 -2.01 -10.41 -20.00
N PHE A 19 -1.19 -9.83 -19.16
CA PHE A 19 -1.62 -8.70 -18.34
C PHE A 19 -0.74 -7.50 -18.60
N HIS A 20 -1.35 -6.36 -18.44
CA HIS A 20 -0.67 -5.10 -18.55
C HIS A 20 0.17 -4.83 -17.30
N GLU A 21 1.15 -3.96 -17.45
CA GLU A 21 1.97 -3.50 -16.32
C GLU A 21 1.10 -2.95 -15.18
N ASN A 22 -0.10 -2.51 -15.50
CA ASN A 22 -1.03 -1.96 -14.52
C ASN A 22 -1.42 -2.97 -13.45
N THR A 23 -1.56 -4.25 -13.81
CA THR A 23 -1.96 -5.27 -12.85
C THR A 23 -0.92 -5.43 -11.74
N PHE A 24 0.34 -5.42 -12.12
CA PHE A 24 1.43 -5.51 -11.16
C PHE A 24 1.51 -4.26 -10.29
N ALA A 25 1.36 -3.09 -10.92
CA ALA A 25 1.36 -1.82 -10.18
C ALA A 25 0.22 -1.75 -9.18
N VAL A 26 -0.97 -2.23 -9.57
CA VAL A 26 -2.12 -2.27 -8.66
C VAL A 26 -1.83 -3.17 -7.47
N PHE A 27 -1.22 -4.32 -7.70
CA PHE A 27 -0.87 -5.23 -6.61
C PHE A 27 0.11 -4.59 -5.63
N GLU A 28 1.15 -3.95 -6.15
CA GLU A 28 2.13 -3.26 -5.30
C GLU A 28 1.50 -2.14 -4.49
N LEU A 29 0.65 -1.35 -5.13
CA LEU A 29 -0.02 -0.25 -4.45
C LEU A 29 -0.95 -0.75 -3.34
N LYS A 30 -1.62 -1.86 -3.57
CA LYS A 30 -2.48 -2.45 -2.54
C LYS A 30 -1.67 -2.95 -1.34
N GLU A 31 -0.50 -3.51 -1.58
CA GLU A 31 0.38 -3.91 -0.49
C GLU A 31 0.87 -2.71 0.31
N GLU A 32 1.29 -1.65 -0.38
CA GLU A 32 1.71 -0.43 0.29
C GLU A 32 0.58 0.18 1.10
N LEU A 33 -0.62 0.18 0.53
CA LEU A 33 -1.80 0.70 1.22
C LEU A 33 -2.06 -0.07 2.50
N GLN A 34 -1.97 -1.39 2.45
CA GLN A 34 -2.17 -2.22 3.61
C GLN A 34 -1.14 -1.92 4.70
N MET A 35 0.11 -1.76 4.32
CA MET A 35 1.17 -1.43 5.28
C MET A 35 0.93 -0.06 5.92
N ARG A 36 0.48 0.93 5.13
CA ARG A 36 0.16 2.25 5.66
C ARG A 36 -1.00 2.20 6.66
N TYR A 37 -2.03 1.40 6.36
CA TYR A 37 -3.14 1.22 7.28
C TYR A 37 -2.69 0.57 8.59
N MET A 38 -1.81 -0.41 8.53
CA MET A 38 -1.29 -1.04 9.73
C MET A 38 -0.48 -0.06 10.57
N ASN A 39 0.34 0.75 9.93
CA ASN A 39 1.11 1.77 10.62
C ASN A 39 0.20 2.81 11.27
N MET A 40 -0.84 3.22 10.58
CA MET A 40 -1.80 4.16 11.12
C MET A 40 -2.50 3.58 12.34
N TRP A 41 -2.88 2.32 12.28
CA TRP A 41 -3.54 1.65 13.39
C TRP A 41 -2.64 1.61 14.61
N GLU A 42 -1.35 1.32 14.43
CA GLU A 42 -0.39 1.34 15.52
C GLU A 42 -0.26 2.74 16.14
N LEU A 43 -0.21 3.75 15.30
CA LEU A 43 -0.15 5.13 15.80
C LEU A 43 -1.39 5.51 16.58
N LEU A 44 -2.57 5.10 16.10
CA LEU A 44 -3.82 5.35 16.82
C LEU A 44 -3.82 4.67 18.18
N GLN A 45 -3.25 3.49 18.27
CA GLN A 45 -3.11 2.80 19.56
C GLN A 45 -2.16 3.53 20.49
N GLN A 46 -1.08 4.08 19.96
CA GLN A 46 -0.14 4.84 20.77
C GLN A 46 -0.76 6.08 21.41
N LEU A 47 -1.78 6.65 20.78
CA LEU A 47 -2.46 7.83 21.33
C LEU A 47 -3.03 7.60 22.72
N GLU A 48 -3.35 6.36 23.06
CA GLU A 48 -3.88 6.02 24.37
C GLU A 48 -2.83 6.06 25.48
N TYR A 49 -1.56 5.94 25.11
CA TYR A 49 -0.47 5.80 26.05
C TYR A 49 0.50 6.97 26.09
N VAL A 50 0.38 7.92 25.18
CA VAL A 50 1.33 9.03 25.08
C VAL A 50 0.84 10.23 25.86
N THR A 51 1.78 11.11 26.22
CA THR A 51 1.49 12.37 26.89
C THR A 51 0.85 13.35 25.91
N ALA A 52 0.32 14.47 26.46
CA ALA A 52 -0.29 15.49 25.63
C ALA A 52 0.68 16.08 24.60
N GLU A 53 1.96 16.25 25.01
CA GLU A 53 2.98 16.77 24.11
C GLU A 53 3.30 15.80 22.99
N GLN A 54 3.38 14.52 23.30
CA GLN A 54 3.66 13.49 22.32
C GLN A 54 2.48 13.26 21.38
N ARG A 55 1.26 13.58 21.82
CA ARG A 55 0.09 13.46 20.98
C ARG A 55 0.19 14.29 19.72
N GLU A 56 0.71 15.50 19.83
CA GLU A 56 0.85 16.37 18.65
C GLU A 56 1.75 15.73 17.60
N VAL A 57 2.86 15.12 18.04
CA VAL A 57 3.78 14.44 17.13
C VAL A 57 3.10 13.27 16.46
N VAL A 58 2.34 12.48 17.22
CA VAL A 58 1.62 11.33 16.68
C VAL A 58 0.55 11.79 15.69
N TYR A 59 -0.17 12.86 16.00
CA TYR A 59 -1.16 13.43 15.10
C TYR A 59 -0.53 13.86 13.78
N GLU A 60 0.63 14.48 13.83
CA GLU A 60 1.33 14.88 12.61
C GLU A 60 1.70 13.67 11.76
N GLU A 61 2.16 12.60 12.38
CA GLU A 61 2.48 11.38 11.67
C GLU A 61 1.24 10.74 11.05
N ILE A 62 0.11 10.77 11.78
CA ILE A 62 -1.16 10.26 11.26
C ILE A 62 -1.59 11.07 10.04
N GLN A 63 -1.47 12.41 10.10
CA GLN A 63 -1.82 13.25 8.98
C GLN A 63 -0.94 12.97 7.76
N HIS A 64 0.34 12.74 8.00
CA HIS A 64 1.26 12.38 6.93
C HIS A 64 0.87 11.05 6.29
N LEU A 65 0.55 10.05 7.11
CA LEU A 65 0.08 8.75 6.60
C LEU A 65 -1.22 8.87 5.84
N LYS A 66 -2.14 9.71 6.31
CA LYS A 66 -3.39 9.96 5.59
C LYS A 66 -3.14 10.51 4.20
N SER A 67 -2.19 11.43 4.08
CA SER A 67 -1.82 12.01 2.79
C SER A 67 -1.26 10.93 1.86
N GLU A 68 -0.40 10.07 2.39
CA GLU A 68 0.16 8.99 1.59
C GLU A 68 -0.91 7.98 1.16
N ILE A 69 -1.81 7.64 2.07
CA ILE A 69 -2.91 6.72 1.77
C ILE A 69 -3.80 7.31 0.67
N THR A 70 -4.14 8.58 0.78
CA THR A 70 -4.96 9.25 -0.23
C THR A 70 -4.26 9.23 -1.59
N ARG A 71 -2.96 9.48 -1.62
CA ARG A 71 -2.20 9.45 -2.87
C ARG A 71 -2.21 8.06 -3.50
N ILE A 72 -2.06 7.03 -2.68
CA ILE A 72 -2.08 5.65 -3.18
C ILE A 72 -3.46 5.31 -3.73
N ILE A 73 -4.51 5.69 -3.02
CA ILE A 73 -5.89 5.46 -3.48
C ILE A 73 -6.15 6.17 -4.79
N ASP A 74 -5.70 7.42 -4.92
CA ASP A 74 -5.85 8.18 -6.15
C ASP A 74 -5.15 7.50 -7.32
N GLN A 75 -3.96 6.97 -7.08
CA GLN A 75 -3.23 6.23 -8.12
C GLN A 75 -3.96 4.95 -8.51
N LEU A 76 -4.54 4.25 -7.54
CA LEU A 76 -5.33 3.06 -7.82
C LEU A 76 -6.56 3.38 -8.66
N ILE A 77 -7.22 4.49 -8.36
CA ILE A 77 -8.37 4.94 -9.12
C ILE A 77 -7.98 5.25 -10.57
N LEU A 78 -6.85 5.94 -10.74
CA LEU A 78 -6.37 6.27 -12.08
C LEU A 78 -6.04 5.02 -12.89
N LEU A 79 -5.41 4.03 -12.27
CA LEU A 79 -5.09 2.77 -12.94
C LEU A 79 -6.34 1.99 -13.30
N ASP A 80 -7.33 2.01 -12.42
CA ASP A 80 -8.62 1.34 -12.69
C ASP A 80 -9.31 1.99 -13.88
N LYS A 81 -9.32 3.31 -13.95
CA LYS A 81 -9.90 4.04 -15.06
C LYS A 81 -9.18 3.78 -16.37
N ALA A 82 -7.88 3.59 -16.32
CA ALA A 82 -7.09 3.33 -17.51
C ALA A 82 -7.40 1.97 -18.13
N GLU A 83 -7.83 1.00 -17.31
CA GLU A 83 -8.21 -0.32 -17.81
C GLU A 83 -9.62 -0.36 -18.43
N HIS A 84 -10.43 0.60 -18.09
CA HIS A 84 -11.79 0.72 -18.63
C HIS A 84 -11.87 1.75 -19.75
#